data_40b3fdc175e0b4b077fa1c9eef8dddd2
#
_entry.id   40b3fdc175e0b4b077fa1c9eef8dddd2
#
_cell.length_a   1.000
_cell.length_b   1.000
_cell.length_c   1.000
_cell.angle_alpha   90.00
_cell.angle_beta   90.00
_cell.angle_gamma   90.00
#
_symmetry.space_group_name_H-M   'P 1'
#
loop_
_entity.id
_entity.type
_entity.pdbx_description
1 polymer ?
#
loop_
_entity_poly.entity_id
_entity_poly.type
_entity_poly.pdbx_seq_one_letter_code
_entity_poly.pdbx_strand_id
1 'polypeptide(L)'
;MPNKDSLSSGFVGEDIPSQESMFSNISEFYRSESGYSCLHLCRRYGKLHILKSLQPLFKQEEFYKQLLHKEFNIGYQLDHPNIRQTIDWEQQEDLGLCIVMEYVDGISLKEFMIQGKLTQPLAYKFIRGLCEALHYIHSKQLVHKDLKPENIIITHNGNNVKLIDFGLSDRDDYDTLKIPAGTKKYLAPEQLLSHASLDCRTDIYSLGVIIQDITSVIKDRRLVRIAQKCTQKNPDKRFHSAQEVLEALT
;
A
#
# COMPACT_ATOMS: atom_id res chain seq x y z
N MET A 1 -40.46 20.65 -58.00
CA MET A 1 -39.32 21.15 -57.23
C MET A 1 -39.84 21.83 -55.96
N PRO A 2 -39.65 21.25 -54.78
CA PRO A 2 -39.81 21.95 -53.53
C PRO A 2 -38.47 22.12 -52.81
N ASN A 3 -38.38 23.23 -52.12
CA ASN A 3 -37.31 23.81 -51.38
C ASN A 3 -36.58 22.87 -50.40
N LYS A 4 -35.26 23.04 -50.37
CA LYS A 4 -34.41 22.61 -49.28
C LYS A 4 -34.30 23.76 -48.31
N ASP A 5 -35.03 23.73 -47.22
CA ASP A 5 -34.79 24.58 -46.06
C ASP A 5 -33.83 23.92 -45.12
N SER A 6 -32.80 24.68 -44.83
CA SER A 6 -31.67 24.46 -43.96
C SER A 6 -32.08 24.21 -42.51
N LEU A 7 -31.73 23.04 -41.96
CA LEU A 7 -31.64 22.79 -40.53
C LEU A 7 -30.22 23.12 -40.06
N SER A 8 -29.99 24.36 -39.70
CA SER A 8 -28.84 24.74 -38.86
C SER A 8 -29.24 24.63 -37.39
N SER A 9 -29.13 23.44 -36.80
CA SER A 9 -29.16 23.32 -35.36
C SER A 9 -27.79 23.70 -34.82
N GLY A 10 -27.71 24.95 -34.31
CA GLY A 10 -26.56 25.39 -33.53
C GLY A 10 -26.44 24.51 -32.27
N PHE A 11 -25.38 23.74 -32.19
CA PHE A 11 -24.90 23.27 -30.92
C PHE A 11 -24.41 24.50 -30.17
N VAL A 12 -25.19 24.94 -29.19
CA VAL A 12 -24.74 25.83 -28.16
C VAL A 12 -23.67 25.06 -27.40
N GLY A 13 -22.42 25.47 -27.54
CA GLY A 13 -21.35 24.95 -26.71
C GLY A 13 -21.71 25.22 -25.25
N GLU A 14 -22.09 24.18 -24.52
CA GLU A 14 -22.09 24.24 -23.07
C GLU A 14 -20.64 24.52 -22.68
N ASP A 15 -20.42 25.66 -22.02
CA ASP A 15 -19.14 25.98 -21.38
C ASP A 15 -18.79 24.83 -20.48
N ILE A 16 -17.74 24.08 -20.85
CA ILE A 16 -17.10 23.11 -19.94
C ILE A 16 -16.65 23.94 -18.75
N PRO A 17 -17.19 23.73 -17.54
CA PRO A 17 -16.79 24.50 -16.39
C PRO A 17 -15.27 24.42 -16.25
N SER A 18 -14.62 25.59 -16.16
CA SER A 18 -13.23 25.74 -15.81
C SER A 18 -12.91 24.78 -14.67
N GLN A 19 -11.81 24.02 -14.75
CA GLN A 19 -11.35 23.01 -13.79
C GLN A 19 -11.37 23.55 -12.36
N GLU A 20 -12.56 23.64 -11.74
CA GLU A 20 -12.68 23.64 -10.30
C GLU A 20 -12.17 22.28 -9.83
N SER A 21 -11.26 22.30 -8.88
CA SER A 21 -10.68 21.11 -8.28
C SER A 21 -11.78 20.08 -8.01
N MET A 22 -11.74 18.94 -8.69
CA MET A 22 -12.72 17.85 -8.52
C MET A 22 -12.79 17.31 -7.10
N PHE A 23 -11.89 17.79 -6.22
CA PHE A 23 -11.80 17.41 -4.82
C PHE A 23 -12.27 18.53 -3.90
N SER A 24 -13.05 18.15 -2.90
CA SER A 24 -13.51 19.05 -1.84
C SER A 24 -13.05 18.54 -0.47
N ASN A 25 -13.03 19.43 0.54
CA ASN A 25 -12.70 19.10 1.93
C ASN A 25 -11.32 18.43 2.08
N ILE A 26 -10.31 18.95 1.38
CA ILE A 26 -8.95 18.44 1.48
C ILE A 26 -8.38 18.82 2.85
N SER A 27 -7.96 17.81 3.62
CA SER A 27 -7.34 18.00 4.94
C SER A 27 -6.18 17.03 5.15
N GLU A 28 -5.01 17.55 5.56
CA GLU A 28 -3.88 16.70 5.92
C GLU A 28 -4.22 15.92 7.20
N PHE A 29 -4.02 14.60 7.20
CA PHE A 29 -4.20 13.75 8.37
C PHE A 29 -2.95 12.95 8.75
N TYR A 30 -1.96 12.89 7.86
CA TYR A 30 -0.70 12.21 8.12
C TYR A 30 0.44 12.89 7.36
N ARG A 31 1.55 13.08 8.07
CA ARG A 31 2.83 13.54 7.52
C ARG A 31 3.92 12.60 7.96
N SER A 32 4.71 12.08 7.03
CA SER A 32 5.83 11.22 7.37
C SER A 32 6.93 12.03 8.08
N GLU A 33 7.34 11.59 9.26
CA GLU A 33 8.40 12.26 10.02
C GLU A 33 9.78 12.13 9.37
N SER A 34 10.04 11.00 8.72
CA SER A 34 11.33 10.66 8.11
C SER A 34 11.26 10.46 6.60
N GLY A 35 10.07 10.50 6.03
CA GLY A 35 9.82 10.34 4.59
C GLY A 35 9.48 11.66 3.91
N TYR A 36 9.21 11.58 2.63
CA TYR A 36 9.00 12.72 1.74
C TYR A 36 7.52 13.04 1.46
N SER A 37 6.59 12.24 1.95
CA SER A 37 5.17 12.34 1.58
C SER A 37 4.24 12.79 2.71
N CYS A 38 3.11 13.37 2.31
CA CYS A 38 1.94 13.65 3.15
C CYS A 38 0.71 12.95 2.59
N LEU A 39 -0.22 12.59 3.47
CA LEU A 39 -1.53 12.05 3.10
C LEU A 39 -2.63 13.03 3.49
N HIS A 40 -3.54 13.25 2.55
CA HIS A 40 -4.69 14.13 2.73
C HIS A 40 -5.98 13.34 2.49
N LEU A 41 -6.93 13.53 3.38
CA LEU A 41 -8.31 13.05 3.19
C LEU A 41 -9.06 14.07 2.34
N CYS A 42 -9.82 13.59 1.36
CA CYS A 42 -10.63 14.46 0.50
C CYS A 42 -11.91 13.76 0.06
N ARG A 43 -12.81 14.52 -0.57
CA ARG A 43 -14.01 13.97 -1.22
C ARG A 43 -13.98 14.26 -2.71
N ARG A 44 -14.31 13.24 -3.52
CA ARG A 44 -14.54 13.32 -4.95
C ARG A 44 -15.89 12.68 -5.25
N TYR A 45 -16.82 13.42 -5.85
CA TYR A 45 -18.20 12.95 -6.09
C TYR A 45 -18.88 12.35 -4.85
N GLY A 46 -18.69 12.99 -3.69
CA GLY A 46 -19.27 12.56 -2.41
C GLY A 46 -18.55 11.38 -1.74
N LYS A 47 -17.61 10.69 -2.39
CA LYS A 47 -16.84 9.57 -1.84
C LYS A 47 -15.51 10.04 -1.25
N LEU A 48 -15.08 9.39 -0.16
CA LEU A 48 -13.77 9.64 0.45
C LEU A 48 -12.64 9.03 -0.39
N HIS A 49 -11.55 9.78 -0.50
CA HIS A 49 -10.31 9.39 -1.15
C HIS A 49 -9.11 9.86 -0.34
N ILE A 50 -7.96 9.28 -0.63
CA ILE A 50 -6.66 9.72 -0.12
C ILE A 50 -5.89 10.37 -1.27
N LEU A 51 -5.35 11.57 -1.03
CA LEU A 51 -4.32 12.17 -1.88
C LEU A 51 -2.97 11.99 -1.20
N LYS A 52 -2.02 11.34 -1.86
CA LYS A 52 -0.62 11.27 -1.43
C LYS A 52 0.17 12.28 -2.26
N SER A 53 0.77 13.27 -1.58
CA SER A 53 1.58 14.33 -2.19
C SER A 53 2.97 14.38 -1.56
N LEU A 54 3.87 15.13 -2.18
CA LEU A 54 5.17 15.45 -1.56
C LEU A 54 4.98 16.49 -0.46
N GLN A 55 5.76 16.38 0.60
CA GLN A 55 5.89 17.45 1.58
C GLN A 55 6.46 18.72 0.92
N PRO A 56 6.12 19.93 1.40
CA PRO A 56 6.56 21.19 0.79
C PRO A 56 8.07 21.27 0.54
N LEU A 57 8.87 20.70 1.44
CA LEU A 57 10.33 20.70 1.33
C LEU A 57 10.84 19.92 0.10
N PHE A 58 10.11 18.90 -0.35
CA PHE A 58 10.54 17.99 -1.43
C PHE A 58 9.83 18.25 -2.77
N LYS A 59 8.85 19.17 -2.81
CA LYS A 59 8.03 19.44 -4.03
C LYS A 59 8.84 19.89 -5.25
N GLN A 60 9.98 20.53 -5.05
CA GLN A 60 10.80 21.06 -6.14
C GLN A 60 11.91 20.08 -6.56
N GLU A 61 12.15 19.04 -5.80
CA GLU A 61 13.22 18.08 -6.06
C GLU A 61 12.75 16.99 -7.03
N GLU A 62 13.38 16.91 -8.20
CA GLU A 62 13.02 15.97 -9.25
C GLU A 62 13.14 14.51 -8.81
N PHE A 63 14.12 14.20 -7.97
CA PHE A 63 14.29 12.87 -7.40
C PHE A 63 13.03 12.37 -6.68
N TYR A 64 12.44 13.19 -5.79
CA TYR A 64 11.23 12.79 -5.05
C TYR A 64 9.97 12.75 -5.92
N LYS A 65 9.89 13.60 -6.96
CA LYS A 65 8.81 13.51 -7.96
C LYS A 65 8.86 12.18 -8.70
N GLN A 66 10.05 11.73 -9.09
CA GLN A 66 10.24 10.43 -9.74
C GLN A 66 9.88 9.27 -8.81
N LEU A 67 10.23 9.34 -7.51
CA LEU A 67 9.81 8.33 -6.53
C LEU A 67 8.28 8.26 -6.40
N LEU A 68 7.61 9.41 -6.30
CA LEU A 68 6.15 9.47 -6.22
C LEU A 68 5.49 8.92 -7.50
N HIS A 69 6.02 9.29 -8.67
CA HIS A 69 5.53 8.78 -9.95
C HIS A 69 5.73 7.27 -10.10
N LYS A 70 6.86 6.75 -9.63
CA LYS A 70 7.15 5.32 -9.61
C LYS A 70 6.18 4.55 -8.72
N GLU A 71 5.90 5.06 -7.51
CA GLU A 71 4.89 4.49 -6.61
C GLU A 71 3.50 4.45 -7.28
N PHE A 72 3.13 5.53 -7.97
CA PHE A 72 1.89 5.56 -8.76
C PHE A 72 1.86 4.45 -9.81
N ASN A 73 2.91 4.35 -10.63
CA ASN A 73 2.97 3.37 -11.72
C ASN A 73 2.88 1.92 -11.21
N ILE A 74 3.49 1.63 -10.06
CA ILE A 74 3.38 0.32 -9.41
C ILE A 74 1.94 0.11 -8.93
N GLY A 75 1.42 1.03 -8.12
CA GLY A 75 0.12 0.89 -7.49
C GLY A 75 -1.04 0.83 -8.49
N TYR A 76 -0.95 1.59 -9.59
CA TYR A 76 -1.98 1.64 -10.64
C TYR A 76 -2.16 0.31 -11.40
N GLN A 77 -1.11 -0.53 -11.44
CA GLN A 77 -1.16 -1.85 -12.07
C GLN A 77 -1.70 -2.95 -11.14
N LEU A 78 -1.96 -2.61 -9.86
CA LEU A 78 -2.40 -3.58 -8.87
C LEU A 78 -3.93 -3.54 -8.72
N ASP A 79 -4.57 -4.67 -8.98
CA ASP A 79 -6.00 -4.88 -8.76
C ASP A 79 -6.21 -6.18 -7.99
N HIS A 80 -6.40 -6.06 -6.66
CA HIS A 80 -6.58 -7.21 -5.78
C HIS A 80 -7.38 -6.81 -4.53
N PRO A 81 -8.33 -7.64 -4.04
CA PRO A 81 -9.19 -7.29 -2.91
C PRO A 81 -8.44 -6.96 -1.62
N ASN A 82 -7.27 -7.55 -1.40
CA ASN A 82 -6.44 -7.32 -0.22
C ASN A 82 -5.33 -6.25 -0.44
N ILE A 83 -5.41 -5.46 -1.50
CA ILE A 83 -4.51 -4.35 -1.79
C ILE A 83 -5.34 -3.07 -1.93
N ARG A 84 -4.85 -1.94 -1.37
CA ARG A 84 -5.47 -0.64 -1.57
C ARG A 84 -5.33 -0.22 -3.03
N GLN A 85 -6.43 0.18 -3.65
CA GLN A 85 -6.45 0.62 -5.02
C GLN A 85 -5.78 1.99 -5.18
N THR A 86 -4.88 2.12 -6.17
CA THR A 86 -4.44 3.39 -6.73
C THR A 86 -5.35 3.73 -7.91
N ILE A 87 -5.97 4.91 -7.87
CA ILE A 87 -7.08 5.26 -8.75
C ILE A 87 -6.62 6.17 -9.90
N ASP A 88 -5.81 7.20 -9.57
CA ASP A 88 -5.49 8.25 -10.52
C ASP A 88 -4.20 9.00 -10.14
N TRP A 89 -3.73 9.84 -11.05
CA TRP A 89 -2.59 10.74 -10.88
C TRP A 89 -3.01 12.14 -11.30
N GLU A 90 -3.03 13.09 -10.36
CA GLU A 90 -3.59 14.40 -10.61
C GLU A 90 -2.72 15.54 -10.08
N GLN A 91 -2.80 16.68 -10.75
CA GLN A 91 -2.23 17.94 -10.29
C GLN A 91 -3.26 18.68 -9.44
N GLN A 92 -2.90 18.99 -8.19
CA GLN A 92 -3.69 19.81 -7.28
C GLN A 92 -3.00 21.15 -7.05
N GLU A 93 -3.78 22.25 -6.99
CA GLU A 93 -3.25 23.63 -6.92
C GLU A 93 -2.29 23.81 -5.75
N ASP A 94 -2.70 23.46 -4.54
CA ASP A 94 -1.90 23.66 -3.33
C ASP A 94 -0.93 22.50 -3.02
N LEU A 95 -1.25 21.29 -3.47
CA LEU A 95 -0.49 20.08 -3.13
C LEU A 95 0.56 19.70 -4.17
N GLY A 96 0.42 20.18 -5.42
CA GLY A 96 1.23 19.74 -6.54
C GLY A 96 0.75 18.37 -7.07
N LEU A 97 1.66 17.56 -7.59
CA LEU A 97 1.35 16.22 -8.08
C LEU A 97 0.91 15.30 -6.93
N CYS A 98 -0.20 14.60 -7.14
CA CYS A 98 -0.81 13.72 -6.16
C CYS A 98 -1.17 12.35 -6.75
N ILE A 99 -0.96 11.31 -5.97
CA ILE A 99 -1.56 9.99 -6.22
C ILE A 99 -2.95 9.99 -5.56
N VAL A 100 -3.98 9.68 -6.34
CA VAL A 100 -5.35 9.46 -5.84
C VAL A 100 -5.52 8.00 -5.50
N MET A 101 -5.91 7.70 -4.26
CA MET A 101 -6.05 6.34 -3.77
C MET A 101 -7.38 6.11 -3.07
N GLU A 102 -7.79 4.84 -3.01
CA GLU A 102 -8.92 4.36 -2.22
C GLU A 102 -8.77 4.80 -0.75
N TYR A 103 -9.82 5.40 -0.19
CA TYR A 103 -9.94 5.51 1.26
C TYR A 103 -10.40 4.17 1.82
N VAL A 104 -9.56 3.53 2.62
CA VAL A 104 -9.89 2.28 3.30
C VAL A 104 -10.45 2.61 4.68
N ASP A 105 -11.75 2.38 4.90
CA ASP A 105 -12.38 2.54 6.20
C ASP A 105 -11.95 1.41 7.15
N GLY A 106 -11.00 1.72 8.02
CA GLY A 106 -10.39 0.73 8.91
C GLY A 106 -9.29 1.32 9.78
N ILE A 107 -8.64 0.46 10.55
CA ILE A 107 -7.50 0.79 11.39
C ILE A 107 -6.30 -0.09 11.04
N SER A 108 -5.09 0.35 11.39
CA SER A 108 -3.89 -0.46 11.16
C SER A 108 -3.94 -1.78 11.95
N LEU A 109 -3.29 -2.82 11.44
CA LEU A 109 -3.13 -4.09 12.18
C LEU A 109 -2.44 -3.85 13.53
N LYS A 110 -1.54 -2.87 13.59
CA LYS A 110 -0.90 -2.46 14.84
C LYS A 110 -1.94 -1.98 15.87
N GLU A 111 -2.79 -1.04 15.49
CA GLU A 111 -3.86 -0.53 16.35
C GLU A 111 -4.87 -1.62 16.70
N PHE A 112 -5.23 -2.47 15.72
CA PHE A 112 -6.14 -3.59 15.94
C PHE A 112 -5.63 -4.55 17.02
N MET A 113 -4.32 -4.88 17.00
CA MET A 113 -3.69 -5.70 18.04
C MET A 113 -3.68 -5.02 19.41
N ILE A 114 -3.38 -3.70 19.45
CA ILE A 114 -3.39 -2.91 20.71
C ILE A 114 -4.79 -2.88 21.33
N GLN A 115 -5.86 -2.83 20.53
CA GLN A 115 -7.23 -2.85 21.02
C GLN A 115 -7.66 -4.19 21.63
N GLY A 116 -6.83 -5.23 21.57
CA GLY A 116 -7.11 -6.55 22.14
C GLY A 116 -8.26 -7.30 21.47
N LYS A 117 -8.64 -6.92 20.26
CA LYS A 117 -9.76 -7.53 19.50
C LYS A 117 -9.35 -8.75 18.67
N LEU A 118 -8.06 -9.07 18.63
CA LEU A 118 -7.54 -10.18 17.83
C LEU A 118 -7.96 -11.51 18.44
N THR A 119 -8.60 -12.35 17.62
CA THR A 119 -8.97 -13.74 17.95
C THR A 119 -8.25 -14.71 17.03
N GLN A 120 -8.21 -15.99 17.38
CA GLN A 120 -7.55 -17.00 16.54
C GLN A 120 -8.16 -17.04 15.11
N PRO A 121 -9.49 -17.09 14.91
CA PRO A 121 -10.05 -17.07 13.56
C PRO A 121 -9.67 -15.81 12.76
N LEU A 122 -9.63 -14.62 13.40
CA LEU A 122 -9.19 -13.38 12.76
C LEU A 122 -7.72 -13.42 12.40
N ALA A 123 -6.86 -13.97 13.27
CA ALA A 123 -5.43 -14.14 12.97
C ALA A 123 -5.22 -14.95 11.68
N TYR A 124 -5.89 -16.10 11.55
CA TYR A 124 -5.84 -16.91 10.34
C TYR A 124 -6.38 -16.16 9.12
N LYS A 125 -7.50 -15.45 9.26
CA LYS A 125 -8.07 -14.62 8.19
C LYS A 125 -7.08 -13.56 7.72
N PHE A 126 -6.43 -12.86 8.65
CA PHE A 126 -5.48 -11.80 8.32
C PHE A 126 -4.23 -12.35 7.63
N ILE A 127 -3.66 -13.42 8.16
CA ILE A 127 -2.47 -14.05 7.55
C ILE A 127 -2.81 -14.57 6.15
N ARG A 128 -3.97 -15.19 5.96
CA ARG A 128 -4.45 -15.64 4.64
C ARG A 128 -4.53 -14.49 3.65
N GLY A 129 -5.25 -13.41 4.00
CA GLY A 129 -5.40 -12.24 3.11
C GLY A 129 -4.06 -11.57 2.78
N LEU A 130 -3.10 -11.55 3.73
CA LEU A 130 -1.74 -11.08 3.47
C LEU A 130 -1.00 -12.02 2.50
N CYS A 131 -1.09 -13.33 2.68
CA CYS A 131 -0.46 -14.29 1.77
C CYS A 131 -1.04 -14.16 0.35
N GLU A 132 -2.36 -13.97 0.20
CA GLU A 132 -3.01 -13.75 -1.09
C GLU A 132 -2.52 -12.47 -1.77
N ALA A 133 -2.42 -11.35 -1.03
CA ALA A 133 -1.86 -10.10 -1.54
C ALA A 133 -0.40 -10.25 -1.97
N LEU A 134 0.43 -10.87 -1.12
CA LEU A 134 1.85 -11.10 -1.42
C LEU A 134 2.03 -12.05 -2.62
N HIS A 135 1.27 -13.14 -2.69
CA HIS A 135 1.30 -14.05 -3.84
C HIS A 135 0.99 -13.30 -5.14
N TYR A 136 -0.02 -12.42 -5.13
CA TYR A 136 -0.40 -11.61 -6.28
C TYR A 136 0.73 -10.66 -6.73
N ILE A 137 1.33 -9.87 -5.81
CA ILE A 137 2.41 -8.95 -6.20
C ILE A 137 3.68 -9.71 -6.62
N HIS A 138 4.00 -10.81 -5.96
CA HIS A 138 5.16 -11.65 -6.31
C HIS A 138 5.00 -12.29 -7.70
N SER A 139 3.77 -12.67 -8.12
CA SER A 139 3.49 -13.14 -9.49
C SER A 139 3.78 -12.09 -10.56
N LYS A 140 3.73 -10.80 -10.19
CA LYS A 140 4.11 -9.65 -11.02
C LYS A 140 5.59 -9.25 -10.86
N GLN A 141 6.40 -10.08 -10.19
CA GLN A 141 7.82 -9.81 -9.90
C GLN A 141 8.06 -8.57 -9.03
N LEU A 142 7.05 -8.14 -8.27
CA LEU A 142 7.16 -7.05 -7.31
C LEU A 142 7.43 -7.61 -5.91
N VAL A 143 8.30 -6.93 -5.16
CA VAL A 143 8.60 -7.19 -3.75
C VAL A 143 8.20 -5.95 -2.95
N HIS A 144 7.43 -6.11 -1.88
CA HIS A 144 6.90 -4.98 -1.10
C HIS A 144 8.00 -4.22 -0.33
N LYS A 145 8.91 -4.96 0.31
CA LYS A 145 10.11 -4.50 1.05
C LYS A 145 9.85 -3.70 2.36
N ASP A 146 8.65 -3.18 2.59
CA ASP A 146 8.27 -2.46 3.82
C ASP A 146 7.00 -3.05 4.46
N LEU A 147 6.91 -4.40 4.50
CA LEU A 147 5.79 -5.09 5.12
C LEU A 147 5.88 -4.97 6.64
N LYS A 148 4.90 -4.28 7.24
CA LYS A 148 4.79 -4.05 8.69
C LYS A 148 3.32 -3.83 9.09
N PRO A 149 2.94 -3.98 10.37
CA PRO A 149 1.56 -3.83 10.83
C PRO A 149 0.94 -2.46 10.54
N GLU A 150 1.74 -1.40 10.44
CA GLU A 150 1.31 -0.05 10.07
C GLU A 150 0.85 0.05 8.61
N ASN A 151 1.42 -0.78 7.73
CA ASN A 151 1.09 -0.83 6.30
C ASN A 151 -0.02 -1.85 5.96
N ILE A 152 -0.74 -2.32 6.97
CA ILE A 152 -1.84 -3.28 6.83
C ILE A 152 -3.06 -2.68 7.51
N ILE A 153 -4.11 -2.39 6.73
CA ILE A 153 -5.38 -1.90 7.26
C ILE A 153 -6.35 -3.07 7.43
N ILE A 154 -6.99 -3.12 8.58
CA ILE A 154 -8.11 -4.02 8.87
C ILE A 154 -9.40 -3.22 8.73
N THR A 155 -10.23 -3.56 7.75
CA THR A 155 -11.45 -2.82 7.47
C THR A 155 -12.49 -2.97 8.58
N HIS A 156 -13.22 -1.90 8.89
CA HIS A 156 -14.31 -1.95 9.87
C HIS A 156 -15.45 -2.87 9.42
N ASN A 157 -15.70 -2.89 8.11
CA ASN A 157 -16.68 -3.81 7.54
C ASN A 157 -15.98 -5.14 7.16
N GLY A 158 -16.33 -6.19 7.89
CA GLY A 158 -15.91 -7.56 7.61
C GLY A 158 -14.51 -7.91 8.08
N ASN A 159 -13.73 -7.02 8.69
CA ASN A 159 -12.34 -7.28 9.12
C ASN A 159 -11.50 -7.90 7.98
N ASN A 160 -11.52 -7.28 6.81
CA ASN A 160 -10.68 -7.70 5.68
C ASN A 160 -9.34 -6.98 5.71
N VAL A 161 -8.30 -7.63 5.23
CA VAL A 161 -6.96 -7.06 5.11
C VAL A 161 -6.87 -6.22 3.85
N LYS A 162 -6.27 -5.03 3.96
CA LYS A 162 -5.81 -4.20 2.84
C LYS A 162 -4.35 -3.84 3.06
N LEU A 163 -3.47 -4.36 2.21
CA LEU A 163 -2.06 -3.96 2.14
C LEU A 163 -1.95 -2.60 1.48
N ILE A 164 -1.19 -1.69 2.09
CA ILE A 164 -1.01 -0.31 1.62
C ILE A 164 0.47 0.01 1.49
N ASP A 165 0.77 1.08 0.74
CA ASP A 165 2.09 1.69 0.60
C ASP A 165 3.12 0.82 -0.16
N PHE A 166 3.31 1.16 -1.43
CA PHE A 166 4.26 0.51 -2.35
C PHE A 166 5.47 1.40 -2.65
N GLY A 167 5.72 2.43 -1.84
CA GLY A 167 6.79 3.41 -2.06
C GLY A 167 8.21 2.83 -2.08
N LEU A 168 8.43 1.64 -1.51
CA LEU A 168 9.72 0.94 -1.49
C LEU A 168 9.76 -0.30 -2.40
N SER A 169 8.72 -0.54 -3.18
CA SER A 169 8.51 -1.81 -3.89
C SER A 169 9.43 -2.08 -5.08
N ASP A 170 10.35 -1.16 -5.43
CA ASP A 170 11.30 -1.37 -6.52
C ASP A 170 12.73 -1.66 -6.04
N ARG A 171 13.53 -2.28 -6.95
CA ARG A 171 14.83 -2.85 -6.62
C ARG A 171 15.94 -1.82 -6.35
N ASP A 172 15.88 -0.64 -7.00
CA ASP A 172 17.06 0.22 -7.14
C ASP A 172 17.15 1.36 -6.12
N ASP A 173 16.07 1.69 -5.38
CA ASP A 173 16.01 2.88 -4.53
C ASP A 173 16.21 2.61 -3.03
N TYR A 174 16.39 1.35 -2.64
CA TYR A 174 16.45 0.96 -1.23
C TYR A 174 17.64 1.57 -0.48
N ASP A 175 18.79 1.70 -1.16
CA ASP A 175 20.02 2.25 -0.56
C ASP A 175 19.96 3.77 -0.36
N THR A 176 19.04 4.46 -1.03
CA THR A 176 18.96 5.92 -1.05
C THR A 176 17.97 6.47 0.01
N LEU A 177 17.00 5.66 0.43
CA LEU A 177 16.00 6.08 1.41
C LEU A 177 16.44 5.74 2.83
N LYS A 178 16.45 6.76 3.71
CA LYS A 178 16.70 6.56 5.15
C LYS A 178 15.56 5.73 5.73
N ILE A 179 15.87 4.51 6.19
CA ILE A 179 14.91 3.63 6.83
C ILE A 179 14.57 4.17 8.22
N PRO A 180 13.30 4.44 8.56
CA PRO A 180 12.89 4.85 9.90
C PRO A 180 13.30 3.82 10.95
N ALA A 181 13.76 4.28 12.11
CA ALA A 181 14.25 3.40 13.19
C ALA A 181 13.23 2.32 13.63
N GLY A 182 11.91 2.61 13.56
CA GLY A 182 10.85 1.66 13.90
C GLY A 182 10.66 0.52 12.90
N THR A 183 11.06 0.70 11.65
CA THR A 183 10.90 -0.29 10.56
C THR A 183 11.92 -1.44 10.67
N LYS A 184 13.07 -1.24 11.32
CA LYS A 184 14.17 -2.22 11.42
C LYS A 184 13.73 -3.60 11.94
N LYS A 185 12.72 -3.67 12.80
CA LYS A 185 12.20 -4.93 13.36
C LYS A 185 11.72 -5.90 12.27
N TYR A 186 11.10 -5.38 11.21
CA TYR A 186 10.47 -6.19 10.15
C TYR A 186 11.40 -6.43 8.96
N LEU A 187 12.58 -5.78 8.93
CA LEU A 187 13.52 -5.93 7.84
C LEU A 187 14.16 -7.30 7.84
N ALA A 188 14.18 -7.93 6.66
CA ALA A 188 14.93 -9.15 6.47
C ALA A 188 16.45 -8.87 6.55
N PRO A 189 17.27 -9.82 7.06
CA PRO A 189 18.72 -9.62 7.22
C PRO A 189 19.42 -9.19 5.93
N GLU A 190 19.00 -9.71 4.78
CA GLU A 190 19.56 -9.35 3.47
C GLU A 190 19.28 -7.89 3.06
N GLN A 191 18.21 -7.27 3.58
CA GLN A 191 17.92 -5.86 3.34
C GLN A 191 18.92 -4.90 4.02
N LEU A 192 19.68 -5.42 4.99
CA LEU A 192 20.71 -4.67 5.70
C LEU A 192 22.09 -4.79 5.04
N LEU A 193 22.20 -5.60 3.99
CA LEU A 193 23.44 -5.86 3.29
C LEU A 193 23.47 -5.05 1.98
N SER A 194 24.51 -4.25 1.79
CA SER A 194 24.74 -3.53 0.52
C SER A 194 24.81 -4.52 -0.64
N HIS A 195 24.12 -4.23 -1.73
CA HIS A 195 24.10 -5.02 -2.97
C HIS A 195 23.51 -6.43 -2.85
N ALA A 196 22.73 -6.75 -1.79
CA ALA A 196 22.03 -8.02 -1.73
C ALA A 196 20.89 -8.07 -2.76
N SER A 197 20.78 -9.19 -3.47
CA SER A 197 19.61 -9.43 -4.33
C SER A 197 18.38 -9.69 -3.45
N LEU A 198 17.39 -8.82 -3.53
CA LEU A 198 16.12 -8.96 -2.81
C LEU A 198 15.09 -9.67 -3.70
N ASP A 199 14.39 -10.65 -3.15
CA ASP A 199 13.32 -11.37 -3.83
C ASP A 199 12.09 -11.53 -2.92
N CYS A 200 11.09 -12.29 -3.35
CA CYS A 200 9.83 -12.51 -2.61
C CYS A 200 10.06 -13.04 -1.19
N ARG A 201 11.18 -13.73 -0.91
CA ARG A 201 11.51 -14.28 0.41
C ARG A 201 11.87 -13.19 1.43
N THR A 202 12.17 -11.98 0.97
CA THR A 202 12.30 -10.79 1.81
C THR A 202 10.96 -10.46 2.49
N ASP A 203 9.86 -10.43 1.72
CA ASP A 203 8.52 -10.20 2.27
C ASP A 203 8.05 -11.38 3.15
N ILE A 204 8.46 -12.62 2.82
CA ILE A 204 8.20 -13.81 3.67
C ILE A 204 8.81 -13.64 5.05
N TYR A 205 10.03 -13.08 5.15
CA TYR A 205 10.63 -12.79 6.45
C TYR A 205 9.79 -11.78 7.24
N SER A 206 9.43 -10.66 6.63
CA SER A 206 8.61 -9.62 7.26
C SER A 206 7.24 -10.15 7.69
N LEU A 207 6.59 -10.96 6.85
CA LEU A 207 5.36 -11.69 7.20
C LEU A 207 5.57 -12.59 8.43
N GLY A 208 6.70 -13.29 8.49
CA GLY A 208 7.06 -14.13 9.65
C GLY A 208 7.15 -13.32 10.95
N VAL A 209 7.73 -12.13 10.91
CA VAL A 209 7.81 -11.22 12.08
C VAL A 209 6.41 -10.73 12.48
N ILE A 210 5.55 -10.41 11.51
CA ILE A 210 4.14 -10.04 11.79
C ILE A 210 3.40 -11.22 12.45
N ILE A 211 3.62 -12.45 11.98
CA ILE A 211 3.02 -13.65 12.60
C ILE A 211 3.56 -13.83 14.03
N GLN A 212 4.84 -13.53 14.32
CA GLN A 212 5.37 -13.53 15.69
C GLN A 212 4.63 -12.53 16.58
N ASP A 213 4.36 -11.31 16.09
CA ASP A 213 3.58 -10.32 16.83
C ASP A 213 2.15 -10.82 17.10
N ILE A 214 1.49 -11.41 16.11
CA ILE A 214 0.18 -12.05 16.26
C ILE A 214 0.24 -13.17 17.32
N THR A 215 1.28 -14.02 17.31
CA THR A 215 1.42 -15.13 18.25
C THR A 215 1.81 -14.70 19.66
N SER A 216 2.27 -13.48 19.84
CA SER A 216 2.45 -12.91 21.18
C SER A 216 1.11 -12.70 21.90
N VAL A 217 0.03 -12.48 21.14
CA VAL A 217 -1.36 -12.30 21.61
C VAL A 217 -2.12 -13.62 21.55
N ILE A 218 -2.02 -14.34 20.42
CA ILE A 218 -2.74 -15.60 20.14
C ILE A 218 -1.78 -16.77 20.29
N LYS A 219 -1.98 -17.58 21.33
CA LYS A 219 -1.16 -18.78 21.59
C LYS A 219 -1.53 -19.90 20.62
N ASP A 220 -0.89 -19.95 19.47
CA ASP A 220 -1.10 -20.97 18.44
C ASP A 220 0.22 -21.62 18.02
N ARG A 221 0.37 -22.92 18.27
CA ARG A 221 1.61 -23.67 17.97
C ARG A 221 1.90 -23.79 16.48
N ARG A 222 0.87 -23.80 15.61
CA ARG A 222 1.04 -23.87 14.16
C ARG A 222 1.60 -22.54 13.65
N LEU A 223 0.99 -21.42 14.04
CA LEU A 223 1.46 -20.09 13.66
C LEU A 223 2.89 -19.84 14.16
N VAL A 224 3.24 -20.29 15.36
CA VAL A 224 4.63 -20.21 15.87
C VAL A 224 5.62 -20.94 14.95
N ARG A 225 5.30 -22.16 14.50
CA ARG A 225 6.18 -22.92 13.59
C ARG A 225 6.30 -22.24 12.22
N ILE A 226 5.19 -21.72 11.69
CA ILE A 226 5.19 -20.95 10.42
C ILE A 226 6.08 -19.73 10.56
N ALA A 227 5.90 -18.93 11.60
CA ALA A 227 6.71 -17.75 11.86
C ALA A 227 8.21 -18.09 11.97
N GLN A 228 8.55 -19.17 12.70
CA GLN A 228 9.93 -19.64 12.84
C GLN A 228 10.57 -20.01 11.50
N LYS A 229 9.81 -20.66 10.60
CA LYS A 229 10.31 -20.99 9.26
C LYS A 229 10.45 -19.73 8.41
N CYS A 230 9.47 -18.82 8.42
CA CYS A 230 9.55 -17.55 7.69
C CYS A 230 10.76 -16.71 8.10
N THR A 231 11.09 -16.66 9.41
CA THR A 231 12.14 -15.79 9.96
C THR A 231 13.54 -16.42 10.00
N GLN A 232 13.78 -17.47 9.22
CA GLN A 232 15.14 -18.02 9.07
C GLN A 232 16.08 -16.96 8.49
N LYS A 233 17.32 -16.86 9.04
CA LYS A 233 18.30 -15.87 8.57
C LYS A 233 18.67 -16.11 7.10
N ASN A 234 18.89 -17.39 6.73
CA ASN A 234 19.15 -17.77 5.35
C ASN A 234 17.82 -17.82 4.57
N PRO A 235 17.64 -17.03 3.49
CA PRO A 235 16.43 -17.05 2.65
C PRO A 235 16.08 -18.44 2.10
N ASP A 236 17.08 -19.28 1.79
CA ASP A 236 16.85 -20.64 1.27
C ASP A 236 16.20 -21.61 2.29
N LYS A 237 16.22 -21.26 3.57
CA LYS A 237 15.59 -22.04 4.64
C LYS A 237 14.17 -21.56 4.97
N ARG A 238 13.70 -20.48 4.34
CA ARG A 238 12.34 -19.95 4.47
C ARG A 238 11.36 -20.74 3.59
N PHE A 239 10.09 -20.36 3.64
CA PHE A 239 9.18 -20.68 2.55
C PHE A 239 9.63 -19.92 1.29
N HIS A 240 9.49 -20.55 0.14
CA HIS A 240 9.92 -19.96 -1.14
C HIS A 240 8.88 -19.04 -1.76
N SER A 241 7.63 -19.11 -1.29
CA SER A 241 6.53 -18.27 -1.77
C SER A 241 5.49 -18.02 -0.68
N ALA A 242 4.67 -16.98 -0.87
CA ALA A 242 3.50 -16.74 -0.03
C ALA A 242 2.45 -17.86 -0.16
N GLN A 243 2.42 -18.55 -1.30
CA GLN A 243 1.55 -19.71 -1.52
C GLN A 243 1.93 -20.88 -0.60
N GLU A 244 3.21 -21.18 -0.41
CA GLU A 244 3.65 -22.20 0.54
C GLU A 244 3.27 -21.86 1.99
N VAL A 245 3.31 -20.57 2.36
CA VAL A 245 2.84 -20.13 3.69
C VAL A 245 1.33 -20.35 3.81
N LEU A 246 0.57 -20.05 2.77
CA LEU A 246 -0.88 -20.24 2.72
C LEU A 246 -1.26 -21.73 2.89
N GLU A 247 -0.55 -22.63 2.23
CA GLU A 247 -0.72 -24.07 2.35
C GLU A 247 -0.39 -24.58 3.77
N ALA A 248 0.62 -24.00 4.42
CA ALA A 248 0.97 -24.34 5.79
C ALA A 248 -0.08 -23.87 6.83
N LEU A 249 -1.02 -22.97 6.46
CA LEU A 249 -2.13 -22.55 7.31
C LEU A 249 -3.30 -23.55 7.32
N THR A 250 -3.41 -24.42 6.32
CA THR A 250 -4.44 -25.46 6.21
C THR A 250 -4.03 -26.71 6.95
#